data_12effd207e9e6337505a31cadff98550
#
_entry.id   12effd207e9e6337505a31cadff98550
#
_cell.length_a   1.000
_cell.length_b   1.000
_cell.length_c   1.000
_cell.angle_alpha   90.00
_cell.angle_beta   90.00
_cell.angle_gamma   90.00
#
_symmetry.space_group_name_H-M   'P 1'
#
loop_
_entity.id
_entity.type
_entity.pdbx_description
1 polymer ?
#
loop_
_entity_poly.entity_id
_entity_poly.type
_entity_poly.pdbx_seq_one_letter_code
_entity_poly.pdbx_strand_id
1 'polypeptide(L)'
;MGHSLITAVRRRPLLAAALASVLGMVDTHARTVASFSVSMNLFPHADWSRQASIYEVNVRQYTAEGSLQAVAAHLPRLQKMGVDILWFMPIQPIGKLKRKGTLGSYYAIADYTAVNPELGTLADFKALVQQAHALGMKVILDWVANHTAWDHVWTRQHPQWYLKNAQGEIHSYLYDNGTEIEDWSDVCGLDYQQAPLWTAMTEAMLYWLREADVDGFRCDVAGLVPTPFWEQARAQMEQIKPVFLLAEWADPGLHAKAFDMTYDWSLYEVLKKIAKGQADARDLRRYLERPDKVYPADAYRMTFTSNHDINSWHGHDAAHYGEAFRAMAVVAALLPGMPLVYSGQESGLHKQLQFFEKDPIDWGDFQHAAFYADLLKLKKMHPALRNGAEGGPVDIVDLDNPGVFRFQRQRDGRSVRVTVNLTPQTQMLEVALAPWAYEIVVT
;
A
#
# COMPACT_ATOMS: atom_id res chain seq x y z
N MET A 1 -15.23 12.23 21.35
CA MET A 1 -14.13 13.20 21.14
C MET A 1 -12.85 12.57 21.64
N GLY A 2 -12.11 11.90 20.77
CA GLY A 2 -10.84 11.25 21.11
C GLY A 2 -9.69 12.21 20.88
N HIS A 3 -9.05 12.67 21.94
CA HIS A 3 -7.87 13.52 21.82
C HIS A 3 -6.64 12.69 21.46
N SER A 4 -6.06 13.00 20.32
CA SER A 4 -4.70 12.59 19.95
C SER A 4 -3.71 13.48 20.67
N LEU A 5 -2.86 12.91 21.54
CA LEU A 5 -1.78 13.64 22.18
C LEU A 5 -0.46 13.29 21.49
N ILE A 6 -0.03 14.17 20.58
CA ILE A 6 1.36 14.19 20.10
C ILE A 6 2.10 15.16 21.02
N THR A 7 2.92 14.64 21.93
CA THR A 7 3.67 15.47 22.87
C THR A 7 5.11 15.61 22.37
N ALA A 8 5.44 16.80 21.84
CA ALA A 8 6.82 17.16 21.52
C ALA A 8 7.52 17.70 22.78
N VAL A 9 8.48 16.97 23.30
CA VAL A 9 9.29 17.44 24.45
C VAL A 9 10.42 18.33 23.94
N ARG A 10 10.33 19.65 24.21
CA ARG A 10 11.46 20.58 24.03
C ARG A 10 12.49 20.37 25.11
N ARG A 11 13.77 20.25 24.73
CA ARG A 11 14.91 20.19 25.62
C ARG A 11 15.03 21.50 26.43
N ARG A 12 15.15 21.40 27.75
CA ARG A 12 15.73 22.43 28.67
C ARG A 12 17.06 21.93 29.21
N PRO A 13 18.03 22.82 29.42
CA PRO A 13 19.37 22.39 29.92
C PRO A 13 19.32 22.03 31.40
N LEU A 14 20.12 21.04 31.76
CA LEU A 14 20.32 20.49 33.09
C LEU A 14 21.05 21.49 34.03
N LEU A 15 20.49 21.71 35.21
CA LEU A 15 21.24 22.07 36.40
C LEU A 15 21.16 20.88 37.36
N ALA A 16 22.33 20.43 37.81
CA ALA A 16 22.48 19.29 38.70
C ALA A 16 22.08 19.61 40.14
N ALA A 17 21.30 18.72 40.76
CA ALA A 17 21.30 18.54 42.22
C ALA A 17 20.98 17.08 42.52
N ALA A 18 21.92 16.44 43.23
CA ALA A 18 21.82 15.07 43.68
C ALA A 18 20.85 14.94 44.87
N LEU A 19 19.90 13.99 44.78
CA LEU A 19 19.27 13.37 45.95
C LEU A 19 19.02 11.90 45.64
N ALA A 20 19.68 11.04 46.40
CA ALA A 20 19.49 9.61 46.36
C ALA A 20 18.14 9.24 47.01
N SER A 21 17.29 8.53 46.32
CA SER A 21 16.22 7.74 46.90
C SER A 21 16.04 6.47 46.09
N VAL A 22 16.15 5.35 46.79
CA VAL A 22 15.99 3.98 46.29
C VAL A 22 14.56 3.79 45.86
N LEU A 23 14.35 3.71 44.55
CA LEU A 23 13.12 3.20 43.93
C LEU A 23 13.53 2.01 43.06
N GLY A 24 12.92 0.86 43.33
CA GLY A 24 13.19 -0.38 42.62
C GLY A 24 13.03 -0.20 41.11
N MET A 25 14.11 -0.39 40.38
CA MET A 25 14.12 -0.51 38.92
C MET A 25 13.39 -1.79 38.56
N VAL A 26 12.19 -1.64 38.01
CA VAL A 26 11.60 -2.70 37.19
C VAL A 26 12.35 -2.66 35.87
N ASP A 27 13.27 -3.58 35.73
CA ASP A 27 14.08 -3.74 34.51
C ASP A 27 13.17 -4.29 33.39
N THR A 28 12.54 -3.39 32.66
CA THR A 28 11.76 -3.75 31.44
C THR A 28 12.74 -4.10 30.33
N HIS A 29 13.02 -5.38 30.16
CA HIS A 29 13.89 -5.88 29.10
C HIS A 29 13.21 -5.66 27.75
N ALA A 30 13.62 -4.62 27.03
CA ALA A 30 13.34 -4.50 25.62
C ALA A 30 14.09 -5.63 24.87
N ARG A 31 13.37 -6.53 24.23
CA ARG A 31 13.96 -7.55 23.37
C ARG A 31 13.96 -7.04 21.95
N THR A 32 15.14 -6.80 21.38
CA THR A 32 15.31 -6.51 19.95
C THR A 32 14.89 -7.74 19.16
N VAL A 33 13.92 -7.58 18.27
CA VAL A 33 13.55 -8.62 17.32
C VAL A 33 14.74 -8.81 16.38
N ALA A 34 15.44 -9.92 16.51
CA ALA A 34 16.50 -10.27 15.59
C ALA A 34 15.88 -10.44 14.19
N SER A 35 16.16 -9.50 13.29
CA SER A 35 15.79 -9.64 11.90
C SER A 35 16.58 -10.81 11.30
N PHE A 36 15.92 -11.92 11.04
CA PHE A 36 16.47 -12.99 10.20
C PHE A 36 16.53 -12.47 8.77
N SER A 37 17.63 -11.80 8.40
CA SER A 37 17.83 -11.31 7.04
C SER A 37 18.56 -12.39 6.23
N VAL A 38 17.92 -12.84 5.16
CA VAL A 38 18.63 -13.52 4.07
C VAL A 38 19.37 -12.43 3.32
N SER A 39 20.70 -12.50 3.29
CA SER A 39 21.52 -11.59 2.46
C SER A 39 21.30 -11.97 1.00
N MET A 40 20.34 -11.32 0.33
CA MET A 40 20.25 -11.31 -1.11
C MET A 40 20.86 -10.01 -1.62
N ASN A 41 21.60 -10.06 -2.73
CA ASN A 41 22.05 -8.86 -3.42
C ASN A 41 20.83 -8.17 -4.02
N LEU A 42 20.23 -7.26 -3.25
CA LEU A 42 19.11 -6.47 -3.70
C LEU A 42 19.60 -5.38 -4.64
N PHE A 43 18.79 -5.07 -5.66
CA PHE A 43 18.99 -3.85 -6.46
C PHE A 43 18.70 -2.60 -5.59
N PRO A 44 19.31 -1.45 -5.90
CA PRO A 44 19.06 -0.23 -5.12
C PRO A 44 17.63 0.28 -5.38
N HIS A 45 16.90 0.58 -4.31
CA HIS A 45 15.64 1.30 -4.41
C HIS A 45 15.87 2.75 -4.85
N ALA A 46 14.89 3.35 -5.52
CA ALA A 46 14.92 4.76 -5.83
C ALA A 46 14.99 5.59 -4.52
N ASP A 47 15.96 6.52 -4.40
CA ASP A 47 16.21 7.23 -3.13
C ASP A 47 14.99 7.93 -2.57
N TRP A 48 14.13 8.47 -3.42
CA TRP A 48 12.89 9.15 -3.01
C TRP A 48 11.88 8.19 -2.35
N SER A 49 11.98 6.87 -2.56
CA SER A 49 11.06 5.88 -1.98
C SER A 49 11.33 5.56 -0.51
N ARG A 50 12.53 5.85 -0.01
CA ARG A 50 12.99 5.43 1.32
C ARG A 50 12.20 6.02 2.48
N GLN A 51 11.56 7.16 2.29
CA GLN A 51 10.73 7.82 3.30
C GLN A 51 9.28 8.01 2.84
N ALA A 52 8.94 7.43 1.69
CA ALA A 52 7.67 7.66 1.04
C ALA A 52 6.51 6.93 1.73
N SER A 53 5.34 7.48 1.50
CA SER A 53 4.03 6.88 1.70
C SER A 53 3.29 6.82 0.36
N ILE A 54 2.29 5.96 0.26
CA ILE A 54 1.53 5.76 -0.98
C ILE A 54 0.05 6.11 -0.75
N TYR A 55 -0.56 6.71 -1.77
CA TYR A 55 -1.98 7.04 -1.81
C TYR A 55 -2.59 6.48 -3.07
N GLU A 56 -3.60 5.64 -2.91
CA GLU A 56 -4.29 4.98 -4.01
C GLU A 56 -5.44 5.81 -4.53
N VAL A 57 -5.46 6.06 -5.85
CA VAL A 57 -6.43 6.91 -6.54
C VAL A 57 -7.31 6.07 -7.46
N ASN A 58 -8.60 5.98 -7.13
CA ASN A 58 -9.61 5.46 -8.03
C ASN A 58 -10.25 6.62 -8.80
N VAL A 59 -9.76 6.92 -10.01
CA VAL A 59 -10.20 8.09 -10.79
C VAL A 59 -11.70 8.13 -11.02
N ARG A 60 -12.31 6.97 -11.37
CA ARG A 60 -13.77 6.86 -11.62
C ARG A 60 -14.59 7.31 -10.41
N GLN A 61 -14.13 6.98 -9.20
CA GLN A 61 -14.87 7.21 -7.96
C GLN A 61 -14.42 8.47 -7.22
N TYR A 62 -13.31 9.08 -7.62
CA TYR A 62 -12.67 10.15 -6.86
C TYR A 62 -13.50 11.44 -6.78
N THR A 63 -14.16 11.79 -7.89
CA THR A 63 -15.04 12.98 -7.97
C THR A 63 -16.34 12.62 -8.67
N ALA A 64 -17.32 13.53 -8.60
CA ALA A 64 -18.57 13.38 -9.34
C ALA A 64 -18.33 13.31 -10.86
N GLU A 65 -17.33 14.04 -11.38
CA GLU A 65 -16.92 13.99 -12.79
C GLU A 65 -16.24 12.66 -13.12
N GLY A 66 -15.42 12.12 -12.20
CA GLY A 66 -14.62 10.90 -12.38
C GLY A 66 -13.57 11.07 -13.46
N SER A 67 -12.91 12.24 -13.52
CA SER A 67 -11.93 12.57 -14.56
C SER A 67 -10.56 12.89 -13.99
N LEU A 68 -9.52 12.72 -14.82
CA LEU A 68 -8.13 13.04 -14.48
C LEU A 68 -7.96 14.53 -14.11
N GLN A 69 -8.64 15.43 -14.85
CA GLN A 69 -8.61 16.87 -14.55
C GLN A 69 -9.21 17.18 -13.18
N ALA A 70 -10.33 16.52 -12.83
CA ALA A 70 -10.96 16.72 -11.53
C ALA A 70 -10.07 16.17 -10.39
N VAL A 71 -9.39 15.05 -10.58
CA VAL A 71 -8.40 14.55 -9.62
C VAL A 71 -7.23 15.52 -9.48
N ALA A 72 -6.72 16.09 -10.58
CA ALA A 72 -5.60 17.03 -10.56
C ALA A 72 -5.86 18.24 -9.66
N ALA A 73 -7.10 18.72 -9.56
CA ALA A 73 -7.48 19.80 -8.67
C ALA A 73 -7.26 19.47 -7.17
N HIS A 74 -7.19 18.20 -6.80
CA HIS A 74 -6.96 17.76 -5.42
C HIS A 74 -5.48 17.51 -5.08
N LEU A 75 -4.55 17.54 -6.04
CA LEU A 75 -3.13 17.31 -5.81
C LEU A 75 -2.52 18.20 -4.73
N PRO A 76 -2.82 19.53 -4.66
CA PRO A 76 -2.31 20.38 -3.58
C PRO A 76 -2.78 19.94 -2.18
N ARG A 77 -4.01 19.40 -2.06
CA ARG A 77 -4.52 18.86 -0.80
C ARG A 77 -3.76 17.61 -0.39
N LEU A 78 -3.51 16.70 -1.33
CA LEU A 78 -2.75 15.46 -1.08
C LEU A 78 -1.30 15.75 -0.70
N GLN A 79 -0.65 16.67 -1.39
CA GLN A 79 0.70 17.15 -1.05
C GLN A 79 0.74 17.73 0.37
N LYS A 80 -0.24 18.57 0.75
CA LYS A 80 -0.35 19.12 2.10
C LYS A 80 -0.58 18.04 3.16
N MET A 81 -1.29 16.97 2.83
CA MET A 81 -1.50 15.80 3.68
C MET A 81 -0.19 14.99 3.88
N GLY A 82 0.79 15.13 2.99
CA GLY A 82 2.09 14.47 3.09
C GLY A 82 2.21 13.23 2.22
N VAL A 83 1.36 13.08 1.21
CA VAL A 83 1.44 12.00 0.21
C VAL A 83 2.71 12.16 -0.63
N ASP A 84 3.42 11.05 -0.85
CA ASP A 84 4.63 11.01 -1.66
C ASP A 84 4.43 10.30 -3.00
N ILE A 85 3.70 9.20 -3.03
CA ILE A 85 3.43 8.41 -4.22
C ILE A 85 1.91 8.38 -4.46
N LEU A 86 1.51 8.72 -5.67
CA LEU A 86 0.15 8.52 -6.17
C LEU A 86 0.12 7.25 -6.99
N TRP A 87 -0.60 6.23 -6.53
CA TRP A 87 -0.90 5.05 -7.29
C TRP A 87 -2.28 5.19 -7.94
N PHE A 88 -2.30 5.34 -9.26
CA PHE A 88 -3.53 5.37 -10.04
C PHE A 88 -3.97 3.96 -10.40
N MET A 89 -5.18 3.56 -9.99
CA MET A 89 -5.84 2.36 -10.53
C MET A 89 -5.89 2.45 -12.06
N PRO A 90 -6.12 1.33 -12.78
CA PRO A 90 -5.98 1.32 -14.24
C PRO A 90 -6.75 2.47 -14.91
N ILE A 91 -6.05 3.23 -15.74
CA ILE A 91 -6.60 4.37 -16.49
C ILE A 91 -6.83 4.03 -17.98
N GLN A 92 -6.50 2.81 -18.37
CA GLN A 92 -6.63 2.33 -19.75
C GLN A 92 -8.09 2.09 -20.12
N PRO A 93 -8.42 2.06 -21.43
CA PRO A 93 -9.74 1.71 -21.91
C PRO A 93 -10.19 0.33 -21.45
N ILE A 94 -11.44 0.22 -21.06
CA ILE A 94 -12.05 -1.01 -20.55
C ILE A 94 -12.77 -1.74 -21.69
N GLY A 95 -12.57 -3.06 -21.79
CA GLY A 95 -13.24 -3.90 -22.76
C GLY A 95 -14.78 -3.83 -22.66
N LYS A 96 -15.45 -4.11 -23.77
CA LYS A 96 -16.92 -4.11 -23.86
C LYS A 96 -17.48 -5.53 -23.96
N LEU A 97 -16.72 -6.45 -24.57
CA LEU A 97 -17.17 -7.82 -24.76
C LEU A 97 -17.11 -8.57 -23.42
N LYS A 98 -18.22 -9.18 -23.03
CA LYS A 98 -18.41 -9.88 -21.74
C LYS A 98 -18.19 -8.98 -20.50
N ARG A 99 -18.38 -7.69 -20.63
CA ARG A 99 -18.23 -6.70 -19.54
C ARG A 99 -19.17 -7.03 -18.39
N LYS A 100 -18.67 -6.96 -17.17
CA LYS A 100 -19.46 -7.01 -15.93
C LYS A 100 -19.95 -5.61 -15.57
N GLY A 101 -21.18 -5.47 -15.10
CA GLY A 101 -21.80 -4.18 -14.78
C GLY A 101 -21.93 -3.25 -16.00
N THR A 102 -22.23 -1.98 -15.78
CA THR A 102 -22.41 -1.01 -16.86
C THR A 102 -21.10 -0.44 -17.38
N LEU A 103 -20.12 -0.16 -16.46
CA LEU A 103 -18.85 0.46 -16.82
C LEU A 103 -17.68 -0.54 -16.91
N GLY A 104 -17.86 -1.75 -16.40
CA GLY A 104 -16.85 -2.81 -16.45
C GLY A 104 -15.76 -2.69 -15.40
N SER A 105 -14.94 -3.74 -15.34
CA SER A 105 -13.76 -3.80 -14.49
C SER A 105 -12.66 -2.90 -15.03
N TYR A 106 -12.01 -2.13 -14.14
CA TYR A 106 -10.79 -1.38 -14.47
C TYR A 106 -9.68 -2.29 -15.00
N TYR A 107 -9.69 -3.56 -14.58
CA TYR A 107 -8.67 -4.57 -14.91
C TYR A 107 -8.96 -5.31 -16.22
N ALA A 108 -10.09 -5.08 -16.88
CA ALA A 108 -10.37 -5.61 -18.22
C ALA A 108 -9.80 -4.66 -19.29
N ILE A 109 -8.47 -4.67 -19.46
CA ILE A 109 -7.73 -3.74 -20.33
C ILE A 109 -8.01 -4.05 -21.81
N ALA A 110 -8.47 -3.03 -22.56
CA ALA A 110 -8.70 -3.13 -24.01
C ALA A 110 -7.54 -2.59 -24.86
N ASP A 111 -6.74 -1.67 -24.31
CA ASP A 111 -5.55 -1.08 -24.97
C ASP A 111 -4.57 -0.60 -23.88
N TYR A 112 -3.36 -1.14 -23.90
CA TYR A 112 -2.33 -0.82 -22.89
C TYR A 112 -1.74 0.58 -23.03
N THR A 113 -1.84 1.22 -24.21
CA THR A 113 -1.16 2.48 -24.53
C THR A 113 -2.10 3.66 -24.70
N ALA A 114 -3.36 3.49 -24.37
CA ALA A 114 -4.38 4.54 -24.42
C ALA A 114 -4.91 4.90 -23.02
N VAL A 115 -5.44 6.11 -22.89
CA VAL A 115 -6.23 6.54 -21.73
C VAL A 115 -7.71 6.28 -22.00
N ASN A 116 -8.45 5.77 -21.03
CA ASN A 116 -9.90 5.62 -21.11
C ASN A 116 -10.56 6.99 -21.37
N PRO A 117 -11.27 7.16 -22.47
CA PRO A 117 -11.89 8.44 -22.81
C PRO A 117 -12.94 8.93 -21.79
N GLU A 118 -13.46 8.04 -20.95
CA GLU A 118 -14.34 8.42 -19.83
C GLU A 118 -13.57 9.16 -18.72
N LEU A 119 -12.25 8.95 -18.60
CA LEU A 119 -11.40 9.58 -17.60
C LEU A 119 -10.71 10.84 -18.13
N GLY A 120 -10.54 10.96 -19.44
CA GLY A 120 -9.84 12.06 -20.12
C GLY A 120 -8.97 11.60 -21.28
N THR A 121 -7.94 12.37 -21.56
CA THR A 121 -6.99 12.14 -22.67
C THR A 121 -5.58 11.84 -22.13
N LEU A 122 -4.70 11.37 -23.01
CA LEU A 122 -3.26 11.25 -22.68
C LEU A 122 -2.66 12.61 -22.29
N ALA A 123 -3.08 13.71 -22.91
CA ALA A 123 -2.62 15.04 -22.57
C ALA A 123 -3.04 15.44 -21.14
N ASP A 124 -4.26 15.11 -20.71
CA ASP A 124 -4.74 15.34 -19.35
C ASP A 124 -3.91 14.54 -18.33
N PHE A 125 -3.60 13.27 -18.64
CA PHE A 125 -2.77 12.46 -17.76
C PHE A 125 -1.32 12.99 -17.67
N LYS A 126 -0.72 13.36 -18.80
CA LYS A 126 0.63 13.99 -18.83
C LYS A 126 0.65 15.28 -17.99
N ALA A 127 -0.37 16.13 -18.11
CA ALA A 127 -0.48 17.35 -17.33
C ALA A 127 -0.63 17.06 -15.82
N LEU A 128 -1.42 16.04 -15.46
CA LEU A 128 -1.55 15.59 -14.07
C LEU A 128 -0.22 15.10 -13.49
N VAL A 129 0.53 14.26 -14.22
CA VAL A 129 1.85 13.76 -13.80
C VAL A 129 2.83 14.93 -13.61
N GLN A 130 2.89 15.87 -14.55
CA GLN A 130 3.73 17.07 -14.44
C GLN A 130 3.36 17.91 -13.21
N GLN A 131 2.07 18.09 -12.94
CA GLN A 131 1.61 18.80 -11.75
C GLN A 131 1.97 18.07 -10.46
N ALA A 132 1.83 16.73 -10.42
CA ALA A 132 2.24 15.93 -9.28
C ALA A 132 3.76 16.06 -9.02
N HIS A 133 4.59 15.96 -10.07
CA HIS A 133 6.03 16.16 -9.97
C HIS A 133 6.40 17.57 -9.49
N ALA A 134 5.73 18.60 -9.98
CA ALA A 134 5.94 19.97 -9.53
C ALA A 134 5.62 20.18 -8.04
N LEU A 135 4.73 19.36 -7.49
CA LEU A 135 4.38 19.33 -6.06
C LEU A 135 5.30 18.36 -5.26
N GLY A 136 6.27 17.73 -5.89
CA GLY A 136 7.21 16.79 -5.26
C GLY A 136 6.65 15.39 -5.04
N MET A 137 5.51 15.05 -5.63
CA MET A 137 4.90 13.71 -5.58
C MET A 137 5.34 12.88 -6.78
N LYS A 138 5.34 11.56 -6.62
CA LYS A 138 5.62 10.56 -7.64
C LYS A 138 4.32 9.90 -8.11
N VAL A 139 4.32 9.38 -9.34
CA VAL A 139 3.15 8.75 -9.94
C VAL A 139 3.49 7.35 -10.39
N ILE A 140 2.75 6.35 -9.92
CA ILE A 140 2.79 4.99 -10.45
C ILE A 140 1.43 4.60 -11.01
N LEU A 141 1.44 3.78 -12.08
CA LEU A 141 0.25 3.24 -12.70
C LEU A 141 0.00 1.81 -12.26
N ASP A 142 -1.27 1.46 -12.15
CA ASP A 142 -1.67 0.06 -12.07
C ASP A 142 -1.44 -0.65 -13.42
N TRP A 143 -0.86 -1.84 -13.36
CA TRP A 143 -0.45 -2.58 -14.54
C TRP A 143 -0.95 -4.02 -14.53
N VAL A 144 -1.84 -4.35 -15.46
CA VAL A 144 -2.49 -5.65 -15.56
C VAL A 144 -1.75 -6.50 -16.60
N ALA A 145 -0.78 -7.30 -16.15
CA ALA A 145 0.02 -8.13 -17.08
C ALA A 145 -0.50 -9.56 -17.24
N ASN A 146 -1.34 -10.05 -16.32
CA ASN A 146 -1.80 -11.44 -16.33
C ASN A 146 -2.87 -11.73 -17.39
N HIS A 147 -3.69 -10.74 -17.72
CA HIS A 147 -4.86 -10.92 -18.60
C HIS A 147 -5.23 -9.64 -19.34
N THR A 148 -6.11 -9.74 -20.33
CA THR A 148 -6.70 -8.60 -21.05
C THR A 148 -8.21 -8.75 -21.16
N ALA A 149 -8.91 -7.69 -21.60
CA ALA A 149 -10.27 -7.81 -22.05
C ALA A 149 -10.38 -8.73 -23.28
N TRP A 150 -11.58 -9.28 -23.52
CA TRP A 150 -11.88 -10.15 -24.66
C TRP A 150 -11.76 -9.45 -26.02
N ASP A 151 -11.94 -8.15 -26.07
CA ASP A 151 -11.87 -7.31 -27.28
C ASP A 151 -10.55 -6.53 -27.40
N HIS A 152 -9.54 -6.87 -26.58
CA HIS A 152 -8.18 -6.37 -26.78
C HIS A 152 -7.65 -6.74 -28.17
N VAL A 153 -6.89 -5.83 -28.79
CA VAL A 153 -6.41 -6.03 -30.17
C VAL A 153 -5.59 -7.32 -30.34
N TRP A 154 -4.86 -7.72 -29.32
CA TRP A 154 -4.03 -8.95 -29.33
C TRP A 154 -4.85 -10.24 -29.45
N THR A 155 -6.10 -10.26 -29.00
CA THR A 155 -6.95 -11.47 -29.17
C THR A 155 -7.14 -11.85 -30.63
N ARG A 156 -7.09 -10.86 -31.54
CA ARG A 156 -7.23 -11.04 -33.01
C ARG A 156 -5.88 -11.11 -33.71
N GLN A 157 -4.92 -10.25 -33.33
CA GLN A 157 -3.62 -10.17 -33.99
C GLN A 157 -2.66 -11.26 -33.56
N HIS A 158 -2.74 -11.66 -32.27
CA HIS A 158 -1.84 -12.61 -31.64
C HIS A 158 -2.58 -13.63 -30.75
N PRO A 159 -3.56 -14.38 -31.30
CA PRO A 159 -4.36 -15.32 -30.50
C PRO A 159 -3.53 -16.44 -29.86
N GLN A 160 -2.30 -16.66 -30.31
CA GLN A 160 -1.35 -17.58 -29.70
C GLN A 160 -0.76 -17.05 -28.38
N TRP A 161 -0.91 -15.77 -28.04
CA TRP A 161 -0.45 -15.20 -26.77
C TRP A 161 -1.42 -15.45 -25.61
N TYR A 162 -2.54 -16.12 -25.87
CA TYR A 162 -3.56 -16.36 -24.86
C TYR A 162 -3.62 -17.82 -24.44
N LEU A 163 -3.97 -18.04 -23.20
CA LEU A 163 -4.28 -19.37 -22.67
C LEU A 163 -5.47 -19.96 -23.44
N LYS A 164 -5.38 -21.26 -23.73
CA LYS A 164 -6.38 -21.98 -24.55
C LYS A 164 -6.93 -23.19 -23.80
N ASN A 165 -8.22 -23.45 -24.02
CA ASN A 165 -8.86 -24.67 -23.56
C ASN A 165 -8.43 -25.89 -24.40
N ALA A 166 -8.93 -27.06 -24.06
CA ALA A 166 -8.62 -28.31 -24.75
C ALA A 166 -9.05 -28.33 -26.24
N GLN A 167 -9.94 -27.44 -26.64
CA GLN A 167 -10.39 -27.26 -28.03
C GLN A 167 -9.53 -26.25 -28.81
N GLY A 168 -8.53 -25.64 -28.16
CA GLY A 168 -7.65 -24.65 -28.77
C GLY A 168 -8.25 -23.23 -28.83
N GLU A 169 -9.35 -22.98 -28.12
CA GLU A 169 -10.03 -21.69 -28.06
C GLU A 169 -9.57 -20.87 -26.86
N ILE A 170 -9.50 -19.53 -27.01
CA ILE A 170 -9.28 -18.60 -25.91
C ILE A 170 -10.46 -18.73 -24.94
N HIS A 171 -10.17 -18.81 -23.65
CA HIS A 171 -11.18 -18.90 -22.58
C HIS A 171 -11.00 -17.81 -21.53
N SER A 172 -11.99 -17.64 -20.65
CA SER A 172 -11.88 -16.76 -19.49
C SER A 172 -10.75 -17.21 -18.55
N TYR A 173 -10.17 -16.25 -17.82
CA TYR A 173 -9.15 -16.60 -16.84
C TYR A 173 -9.79 -17.34 -15.67
N LEU A 174 -9.24 -18.52 -15.36
CA LEU A 174 -9.67 -19.34 -14.23
C LEU A 174 -8.61 -19.23 -13.12
N TYR A 175 -8.99 -18.64 -12.01
CA TYR A 175 -8.11 -18.44 -10.86
C TYR A 175 -8.42 -19.47 -9.78
N ASP A 176 -7.43 -20.30 -9.46
CA ASP A 176 -7.48 -21.22 -8.32
C ASP A 176 -6.99 -20.48 -7.07
N ASN A 177 -7.92 -20.13 -6.15
CA ASN A 177 -7.59 -19.45 -4.90
C ASN A 177 -7.21 -20.45 -3.78
N GLY A 178 -7.09 -21.74 -4.09
CA GLY A 178 -6.77 -22.83 -3.16
C GLY A 178 -7.99 -23.42 -2.44
N THR A 179 -9.19 -22.84 -2.61
CA THR A 179 -10.46 -23.34 -2.07
C THR A 179 -11.49 -23.58 -3.17
N GLU A 180 -11.52 -22.75 -4.18
CA GLU A 180 -12.41 -22.84 -5.35
C GLU A 180 -11.74 -22.24 -6.59
N ILE A 181 -12.30 -22.53 -7.76
CA ILE A 181 -11.89 -21.91 -9.02
C ILE A 181 -12.84 -20.76 -9.33
N GLU A 182 -12.30 -19.56 -9.32
CA GLU A 182 -12.99 -18.35 -9.72
C GLU A 182 -12.91 -18.14 -11.24
N ASP A 183 -14.04 -17.95 -11.90
CA ASP A 183 -14.10 -17.59 -13.32
C ASP A 183 -14.12 -16.06 -13.47
N TRP A 184 -12.98 -15.48 -13.86
CA TRP A 184 -12.89 -14.08 -14.22
C TRP A 184 -13.41 -13.89 -15.66
N SER A 185 -14.71 -14.05 -15.83
CA SER A 185 -15.40 -14.24 -17.10
C SER A 185 -15.31 -13.04 -18.07
N ASP A 186 -14.93 -11.87 -17.59
CA ASP A 186 -14.76 -10.62 -18.36
C ASP A 186 -13.35 -10.43 -18.94
N VAL A 187 -12.41 -11.33 -18.62
CA VAL A 187 -11.02 -11.27 -19.10
C VAL A 187 -10.51 -12.60 -19.60
N CYS A 188 -9.44 -12.60 -20.39
CA CYS A 188 -8.75 -13.78 -20.90
C CYS A 188 -7.25 -13.72 -20.56
N GLY A 189 -6.72 -14.84 -20.08
CA GLY A 189 -5.35 -14.96 -19.60
C GLY A 189 -4.31 -14.95 -20.70
N LEU A 190 -3.16 -14.35 -20.42
CA LEU A 190 -2.00 -14.32 -21.30
C LEU A 190 -1.07 -15.52 -21.04
N ASP A 191 -0.52 -16.08 -22.13
CA ASP A 191 0.40 -17.20 -22.08
C ASP A 191 1.86 -16.72 -22.16
N TYR A 192 2.51 -16.62 -21.02
CA TYR A 192 3.91 -16.21 -20.90
C TYR A 192 4.93 -17.25 -21.38
N GLN A 193 4.52 -18.38 -21.96
CA GLN A 193 5.40 -19.25 -22.74
C GLN A 193 5.77 -18.62 -24.10
N GLN A 194 5.05 -17.59 -24.52
CA GLN A 194 5.23 -16.88 -25.77
C GLN A 194 6.24 -15.73 -25.62
N ALA A 195 7.50 -15.93 -26.00
CA ALA A 195 8.54 -14.91 -25.86
C ALA A 195 8.20 -13.54 -26.52
N PRO A 196 7.53 -13.45 -27.68
CA PRO A 196 7.12 -12.16 -28.26
C PRO A 196 6.15 -11.36 -27.38
N LEU A 197 5.34 -12.03 -26.53
CA LEU A 197 4.48 -11.37 -25.56
C LEU A 197 5.30 -10.54 -24.56
N TRP A 198 6.44 -11.10 -24.08
CA TRP A 198 7.30 -10.38 -23.13
C TRP A 198 7.78 -9.04 -23.69
N THR A 199 8.20 -9.04 -24.95
CA THR A 199 8.62 -7.80 -25.64
C THR A 199 7.46 -6.81 -25.76
N ALA A 200 6.30 -7.25 -26.23
CA ALA A 200 5.15 -6.39 -26.41
C ALA A 200 4.63 -5.79 -25.09
N MET A 201 4.57 -6.62 -24.03
CA MET A 201 4.14 -6.17 -22.71
C MET A 201 5.14 -5.18 -22.11
N THR A 202 6.45 -5.46 -22.24
CA THR A 202 7.49 -4.54 -21.77
C THR A 202 7.45 -3.21 -22.52
N GLU A 203 7.33 -3.21 -23.84
CA GLU A 203 7.23 -1.98 -24.65
C GLU A 203 6.00 -1.14 -24.26
N ALA A 204 4.88 -1.78 -23.92
CA ALA A 204 3.71 -1.08 -23.41
C ALA A 204 3.98 -0.39 -22.06
N MET A 205 4.79 -0.99 -21.17
CA MET A 205 5.23 -0.32 -19.92
C MET A 205 6.19 0.83 -20.22
N LEU A 206 7.17 0.61 -21.11
CA LEU A 206 8.15 1.63 -21.49
C LEU A 206 7.48 2.85 -22.17
N TYR A 207 6.36 2.63 -22.87
CA TYR A 207 5.55 3.71 -23.43
C TYR A 207 5.14 4.75 -22.37
N TRP A 208 4.63 4.30 -21.21
CA TRP A 208 4.20 5.21 -20.15
C TRP A 208 5.35 5.94 -19.47
N LEU A 209 6.52 5.31 -19.36
CA LEU A 209 7.74 5.98 -18.87
C LEU A 209 8.18 7.09 -19.84
N ARG A 210 8.17 6.83 -21.15
CA ARG A 210 8.61 7.79 -22.18
C ARG A 210 7.59 8.89 -22.41
N GLU A 211 6.31 8.56 -22.51
CA GLU A 211 5.28 9.50 -22.90
C GLU A 211 4.70 10.29 -21.72
N ALA A 212 4.54 9.69 -20.59
CA ALA A 212 3.87 10.31 -19.43
C ALA A 212 4.82 10.54 -18.25
N ASP A 213 6.08 10.11 -18.33
CA ASP A 213 7.10 10.26 -17.29
C ASP A 213 6.66 9.65 -15.93
N VAL A 214 5.86 8.58 -15.94
CA VAL A 214 5.48 7.88 -14.69
C VAL A 214 6.72 7.35 -13.96
N ASP A 215 6.64 7.17 -12.64
CA ASP A 215 7.78 6.78 -11.80
C ASP A 215 7.79 5.28 -11.49
N GLY A 216 6.86 4.51 -12.05
CA GLY A 216 6.79 3.07 -11.88
C GLY A 216 5.38 2.50 -11.99
N PHE A 217 5.21 1.29 -11.43
CA PHE A 217 3.96 0.55 -11.57
C PHE A 217 3.60 -0.23 -10.30
N ARG A 218 2.28 -0.36 -10.05
CA ARG A 218 1.73 -1.42 -9.23
C ARG A 218 1.28 -2.53 -10.17
N CYS A 219 1.80 -3.73 -9.98
CA CYS A 219 1.55 -4.84 -10.88
C CYS A 219 0.49 -5.76 -10.28
N ASP A 220 -0.65 -5.80 -10.96
CA ASP A 220 -1.82 -6.61 -10.63
C ASP A 220 -1.47 -8.09 -10.64
N VAL A 221 -1.92 -8.83 -9.61
CA VAL A 221 -1.70 -10.27 -9.41
C VAL A 221 -0.29 -10.74 -9.85
N ALA A 222 0.73 -9.99 -9.44
CA ALA A 222 2.10 -10.13 -9.95
C ALA A 222 2.69 -11.54 -9.83
N GLY A 223 2.25 -12.32 -8.83
CA GLY A 223 2.70 -13.69 -8.64
C GLY A 223 2.14 -14.70 -9.65
N LEU A 224 1.12 -14.31 -10.43
CA LEU A 224 0.58 -15.13 -11.51
C LEU A 224 1.34 -14.94 -12.84
N VAL A 225 2.22 -13.96 -12.90
CA VAL A 225 3.10 -13.68 -14.05
C VAL A 225 4.51 -14.14 -13.70
N PRO A 226 5.26 -14.79 -14.62
CA PRO A 226 6.59 -15.31 -14.31
C PRO A 226 7.55 -14.23 -13.79
N THR A 227 8.20 -14.48 -12.65
CA THR A 227 9.19 -13.56 -12.05
C THR A 227 10.30 -13.16 -13.04
N PRO A 228 10.85 -14.05 -13.90
CA PRO A 228 11.86 -13.65 -14.90
C PRO A 228 11.35 -12.59 -15.90
N PHE A 229 10.04 -12.55 -16.21
CA PHE A 229 9.49 -11.46 -17.03
C PHE A 229 9.63 -10.13 -16.31
N TRP A 230 9.25 -10.05 -15.03
CA TRP A 230 9.35 -8.83 -14.24
C TRP A 230 10.79 -8.35 -14.08
N GLU A 231 11.73 -9.28 -13.87
CA GLU A 231 13.16 -8.97 -13.79
C GLU A 231 13.68 -8.37 -15.10
N GLN A 232 13.30 -8.96 -16.24
CA GLN A 232 13.65 -8.44 -17.56
C GLN A 232 13.03 -7.08 -17.84
N ALA A 233 11.74 -6.92 -17.55
CA ALA A 233 11.02 -5.66 -17.76
C ALA A 233 11.62 -4.53 -16.92
N ARG A 234 11.90 -4.79 -15.62
CA ARG A 234 12.56 -3.82 -14.75
C ARG A 234 13.90 -3.38 -15.31
N ALA A 235 14.76 -4.33 -15.72
CA ALA A 235 16.08 -4.00 -16.26
C ALA A 235 16.00 -3.08 -17.49
N GLN A 236 14.96 -3.20 -18.31
CA GLN A 236 14.75 -2.31 -19.46
C GLN A 236 14.19 -0.94 -19.03
N MET A 237 13.27 -0.90 -18.06
CA MET A 237 12.74 0.35 -17.51
C MET A 237 13.85 1.20 -16.88
N GLU A 238 14.76 0.58 -16.13
CA GLU A 238 15.88 1.27 -15.47
C GLU A 238 16.92 1.87 -16.45
N GLN A 239 16.91 1.46 -17.71
CA GLN A 239 17.69 2.15 -18.75
C GLN A 239 17.11 3.53 -19.10
N ILE A 240 15.84 3.78 -18.79
CA ILE A 240 15.19 5.08 -19.00
C ILE A 240 15.33 5.94 -17.75
N LYS A 241 14.91 5.43 -16.60
CA LYS A 241 14.98 6.10 -15.29
C LYS A 241 14.85 5.08 -14.16
N PRO A 242 15.31 5.39 -12.93
CA PRO A 242 14.97 4.59 -11.75
C PRO A 242 13.46 4.49 -11.58
N VAL A 243 12.95 3.26 -11.43
CA VAL A 243 11.52 2.98 -11.28
C VAL A 243 11.20 2.37 -9.93
N PHE A 244 9.97 2.55 -9.48
CA PHE A 244 9.43 1.89 -8.30
C PHE A 244 8.37 0.88 -8.71
N LEU A 245 8.54 -0.39 -8.32
CA LEU A 245 7.63 -1.47 -8.65
C LEU A 245 7.01 -2.06 -7.38
N LEU A 246 5.69 -2.04 -7.32
CA LEU A 246 4.86 -2.66 -6.28
C LEU A 246 4.19 -3.91 -6.85
N ALA A 247 4.44 -5.07 -6.25
CA ALA A 247 3.73 -6.31 -6.59
C ALA A 247 2.49 -6.47 -5.73
N GLU A 248 1.33 -6.65 -6.35
CA GLU A 248 0.21 -7.23 -5.65
C GLU A 248 0.46 -8.73 -5.47
N TRP A 249 1.24 -9.05 -4.49
CA TRP A 249 1.56 -10.41 -4.07
C TRP A 249 2.32 -10.38 -2.75
N ALA A 250 2.52 -11.54 -2.14
CA ALA A 250 3.24 -11.68 -0.88
C ALA A 250 4.27 -12.82 -0.98
N ASP A 251 5.30 -12.65 -1.84
CA ASP A 251 6.38 -13.60 -2.03
C ASP A 251 7.75 -12.93 -1.90
N PRO A 252 8.64 -13.42 -1.00
CA PRO A 252 9.99 -12.89 -0.84
C PRO A 252 10.85 -12.95 -2.11
N GLY A 253 10.64 -13.96 -2.99
CA GLY A 253 11.39 -14.17 -4.21
C GLY A 253 11.27 -12.99 -5.20
N LEU A 254 10.13 -12.27 -5.18
CA LEU A 254 9.89 -11.11 -6.03
C LEU A 254 10.85 -9.95 -5.74
N HIS A 255 11.41 -9.87 -4.53
CA HIS A 255 12.36 -8.82 -4.15
C HIS A 255 13.80 -9.05 -4.63
N ALA A 256 14.10 -10.18 -5.25
CA ALA A 256 15.47 -10.47 -5.66
C ALA A 256 15.97 -9.47 -6.73
N LYS A 257 15.16 -9.20 -7.76
CA LYS A 257 15.53 -8.31 -8.88
C LYS A 257 14.34 -7.61 -9.54
N ALA A 258 13.11 -7.86 -9.08
CA ALA A 258 11.93 -7.36 -9.77
C ALA A 258 11.22 -6.22 -9.02
N PHE A 259 10.90 -6.40 -7.75
CA PHE A 259 10.00 -5.48 -7.04
C PHE A 259 10.63 -4.84 -5.82
N ASP A 260 10.35 -3.56 -5.63
CA ASP A 260 10.71 -2.81 -4.42
C ASP A 260 9.80 -3.20 -3.26
N MET A 261 8.52 -3.41 -3.53
CA MET A 261 7.49 -3.59 -2.52
C MET A 261 6.52 -4.71 -2.85
N THR A 262 6.06 -5.41 -1.82
CA THR A 262 4.97 -6.40 -1.86
C THR A 262 3.94 -6.07 -0.78
N TYR A 263 2.71 -6.60 -0.92
CA TYR A 263 1.62 -6.39 0.04
C TYR A 263 1.87 -7.10 1.37
N ASP A 264 1.46 -6.47 2.46
CA ASP A 264 1.50 -7.07 3.80
C ASP A 264 0.11 -7.52 4.26
N TRP A 265 -0.42 -8.52 3.58
CA TRP A 265 -1.69 -9.13 3.94
C TRP A 265 -1.68 -9.72 5.35
N SER A 266 -0.52 -10.21 5.83
CA SER A 266 -0.41 -10.80 7.17
C SER A 266 -0.67 -9.77 8.26
N LEU A 267 -0.11 -8.56 8.14
CA LEU A 267 -0.40 -7.47 9.08
C LEU A 267 -1.87 -7.06 9.02
N TYR A 268 -2.41 -6.86 7.81
CA TYR A 268 -3.82 -6.51 7.60
C TYR A 268 -4.76 -7.49 8.33
N GLU A 269 -4.54 -8.79 8.18
CA GLU A 269 -5.37 -9.82 8.83
C GLU A 269 -5.26 -9.78 10.36
N VAL A 270 -4.06 -9.52 10.92
CA VAL A 270 -3.89 -9.37 12.37
C VAL A 270 -4.64 -8.14 12.87
N LEU A 271 -4.52 -7.00 12.19
CA LEU A 271 -5.21 -5.76 12.58
C LEU A 271 -6.74 -5.93 12.55
N LYS A 272 -7.25 -6.56 11.51
CA LYS A 272 -8.69 -6.87 11.39
C LYS A 272 -9.20 -7.76 12.52
N LYS A 273 -8.44 -8.80 12.88
CA LYS A 273 -8.77 -9.69 14.00
C LYS A 273 -8.75 -8.97 15.35
N ILE A 274 -7.77 -8.09 15.58
CA ILE A 274 -7.68 -7.28 16.80
C ILE A 274 -8.91 -6.38 16.94
N ALA A 275 -9.29 -5.66 15.89
CA ALA A 275 -10.47 -4.80 15.94
C ALA A 275 -11.77 -5.54 16.25
N LYS A 276 -11.83 -6.85 15.92
CA LYS A 276 -12.95 -7.75 16.22
C LYS A 276 -12.83 -8.48 17.57
N GLY A 277 -11.77 -8.20 18.37
CA GLY A 277 -11.52 -8.89 19.64
C GLY A 277 -11.12 -10.36 19.48
N GLN A 278 -10.64 -10.77 18.30
CA GLN A 278 -10.22 -12.14 17.97
C GLN A 278 -8.71 -12.34 18.05
N ALA A 279 -7.95 -11.27 18.25
CA ALA A 279 -6.50 -11.24 18.41
C ALA A 279 -6.12 -10.12 19.37
N ASP A 280 -4.84 -10.09 19.82
CA ASP A 280 -4.33 -9.12 20.78
C ASP A 280 -2.84 -8.79 20.50
N ALA A 281 -2.16 -8.11 21.46
CA ALA A 281 -0.76 -7.74 21.33
C ALA A 281 0.19 -8.94 21.12
N ARG A 282 -0.18 -10.14 21.60
CA ARG A 282 0.62 -11.36 21.40
C ARG A 282 0.62 -11.79 19.94
N ASP A 283 -0.45 -11.51 19.18
CA ASP A 283 -0.53 -11.82 17.75
C ASP A 283 0.31 -10.83 16.94
N LEU A 284 0.34 -9.53 17.29
CA LEU A 284 1.27 -8.57 16.70
C LEU A 284 2.73 -8.94 17.01
N ARG A 285 3.02 -9.37 18.25
CA ARG A 285 4.35 -9.88 18.58
C ARG A 285 4.71 -11.09 17.72
N ARG A 286 3.81 -12.07 17.60
CA ARG A 286 4.03 -13.26 16.77
C ARG A 286 4.28 -12.90 15.32
N TYR A 287 3.51 -11.96 14.77
CA TYR A 287 3.71 -11.44 13.40
C TYR A 287 5.12 -10.87 13.21
N LEU A 288 5.64 -10.14 14.18
CA LEU A 288 6.98 -9.51 14.10
C LEU A 288 8.12 -10.50 14.39
N GLU A 289 7.99 -11.38 15.38
CA GLU A 289 9.05 -12.29 15.83
C GLU A 289 9.10 -13.61 15.05
N ARG A 290 7.98 -14.04 14.50
CA ARG A 290 7.83 -15.33 13.81
C ARG A 290 6.99 -15.16 12.54
N PRO A 291 7.47 -14.37 11.57
CA PRO A 291 6.73 -14.19 10.33
C PRO A 291 6.63 -15.49 9.55
N ASP A 292 5.49 -15.71 8.90
CA ASP A 292 5.26 -16.88 8.04
C ASP A 292 6.24 -16.94 6.87
N LYS A 293 6.71 -15.77 6.40
CA LYS A 293 7.69 -15.63 5.32
C LYS A 293 8.78 -14.67 5.74
N VAL A 294 10.04 -15.02 5.47
CA VAL A 294 11.21 -14.17 5.74
C VAL A 294 11.51 -13.36 4.47
N TYR A 295 11.41 -12.05 4.60
CA TYR A 295 11.74 -11.11 3.54
C TYR A 295 13.18 -10.59 3.67
N PRO A 296 13.82 -10.18 2.54
CA PRO A 296 15.08 -9.45 2.61
C PRO A 296 14.97 -8.21 3.51
N ALA A 297 16.04 -7.86 4.20
CA ALA A 297 16.03 -6.75 5.17
C ALA A 297 15.65 -5.40 4.56
N ASP A 298 15.98 -5.18 3.27
CA ASP A 298 15.64 -3.95 2.53
C ASP A 298 14.32 -4.04 1.75
N ALA A 299 13.62 -5.17 1.80
CA ALA A 299 12.32 -5.32 1.13
C ALA A 299 11.28 -4.38 1.75
N TYR A 300 10.55 -3.67 0.90
CA TYR A 300 9.42 -2.87 1.38
C TYR A 300 8.17 -3.75 1.47
N ARG A 301 7.42 -3.54 2.54
CA ARG A 301 6.10 -4.14 2.72
C ARG A 301 5.07 -3.03 2.70
N MET A 302 4.04 -3.12 1.83
CA MET A 302 2.94 -2.18 1.85
C MET A 302 2.00 -2.50 2.99
N THR A 303 1.92 -1.62 3.96
CA THR A 303 1.04 -1.74 5.12
C THR A 303 -0.22 -0.92 4.91
N PHE A 304 -1.39 -1.45 5.26
CA PHE A 304 -2.66 -0.79 4.97
C PHE A 304 -3.77 -1.28 5.91
N THR A 305 -4.82 -0.48 6.01
CA THR A 305 -6.11 -0.87 6.63
C THR A 305 -7.18 -1.11 5.58
N SER A 306 -7.07 -0.51 4.40
CA SER A 306 -7.98 -0.70 3.27
C SER A 306 -7.26 -0.48 1.94
N ASN A 307 -7.87 -0.92 0.84
CA ASN A 307 -7.56 -0.65 -0.55
C ASN A 307 -8.86 -0.77 -1.38
N HIS A 308 -8.76 -0.64 -2.71
CA HIS A 308 -9.91 -0.75 -3.60
C HIS A 308 -10.64 -2.10 -3.50
N ASP A 309 -9.92 -3.21 -3.35
CA ASP A 309 -10.52 -4.54 -3.22
C ASP A 309 -11.25 -4.71 -1.90
N ILE A 310 -10.57 -4.37 -0.79
CA ILE A 310 -11.18 -4.47 0.53
C ILE A 310 -12.46 -3.63 0.58
N ASN A 311 -12.39 -2.38 0.12
CA ASN A 311 -13.56 -1.51 0.11
C ASN A 311 -14.67 -2.06 -0.79
N SER A 312 -14.36 -2.51 -2.01
CA SER A 312 -15.36 -2.93 -2.97
C SER A 312 -16.01 -4.29 -2.65
N TRP A 313 -15.25 -5.22 -2.04
CA TRP A 313 -15.72 -6.60 -1.84
C TRP A 313 -16.04 -6.94 -0.39
N HIS A 314 -15.43 -6.26 0.56
CA HIS A 314 -15.54 -6.60 1.98
C HIS A 314 -16.14 -5.49 2.85
N GLY A 315 -16.24 -4.27 2.31
CA GLY A 315 -16.84 -3.11 3.00
C GLY A 315 -15.82 -2.04 3.41
N HIS A 316 -16.32 -1.00 4.05
CA HIS A 316 -15.55 0.18 4.44
C HIS A 316 -14.89 0.05 5.82
N ASP A 317 -13.98 0.94 6.15
CA ASP A 317 -13.17 0.90 7.39
C ASP A 317 -14.02 0.85 8.67
N ALA A 318 -15.12 1.61 8.73
CA ALA A 318 -15.97 1.58 9.92
C ALA A 318 -16.66 0.21 10.13
N ALA A 319 -16.91 -0.54 9.05
CA ALA A 319 -17.44 -1.91 9.15
C ALA A 319 -16.36 -2.90 9.63
N HIS A 320 -15.09 -2.68 9.26
CA HIS A 320 -13.97 -3.54 9.64
C HIS A 320 -13.43 -3.25 11.03
N TYR A 321 -13.31 -1.97 11.38
CA TYR A 321 -12.54 -1.52 12.56
C TYR A 321 -13.37 -0.76 13.57
N GLY A 322 -14.55 -0.19 13.20
CA GLY A 322 -15.34 0.63 14.12
C GLY A 322 -14.50 1.70 14.80
N GLU A 323 -14.57 1.79 16.12
CA GLU A 323 -13.80 2.73 16.94
C GLU A 323 -12.27 2.45 16.93
N ALA A 324 -11.85 1.22 16.61
CA ALA A 324 -10.46 0.82 16.54
C ALA A 324 -9.71 1.41 15.32
N PHE A 325 -10.41 2.01 14.35
CA PHE A 325 -9.85 2.45 13.08
C PHE A 325 -8.53 3.23 13.21
N ARG A 326 -8.51 4.30 14.05
CA ARG A 326 -7.29 5.10 14.22
C ARG A 326 -6.14 4.34 14.88
N ALA A 327 -6.44 3.49 15.84
CA ALA A 327 -5.43 2.63 16.48
C ALA A 327 -4.78 1.69 15.46
N MET A 328 -5.59 1.05 14.61
CA MET A 328 -5.09 0.14 13.56
C MET A 328 -4.30 0.88 12.48
N ALA A 329 -4.75 2.07 12.08
CA ALA A 329 -4.03 2.92 11.13
C ALA A 329 -2.66 3.40 11.68
N VAL A 330 -2.57 3.71 12.98
CA VAL A 330 -1.30 4.05 13.65
C VAL A 330 -0.33 2.86 13.63
N VAL A 331 -0.80 1.66 13.95
CA VAL A 331 0.03 0.45 13.91
C VAL A 331 0.50 0.19 12.47
N ALA A 332 -0.40 0.24 11.48
CA ALA A 332 -0.06 0.05 10.07
C ALA A 332 0.97 1.09 9.58
N ALA A 333 0.84 2.36 9.97
CA ALA A 333 1.71 3.43 9.48
C ALA A 333 3.10 3.46 10.14
N LEU A 334 3.25 3.00 11.39
CA LEU A 334 4.47 3.19 12.16
C LEU A 334 5.28 1.91 12.40
N LEU A 335 4.73 0.72 12.15
CA LEU A 335 5.52 -0.50 12.00
C LEU A 335 6.41 -0.43 10.73
N PRO A 336 7.42 -1.32 10.58
CA PRO A 336 8.21 -1.39 9.35
C PRO A 336 7.33 -1.61 8.12
N GLY A 337 7.51 -0.79 7.11
CA GLY A 337 6.75 -0.84 5.85
C GLY A 337 6.45 0.55 5.30
N MET A 338 5.82 0.58 4.13
CA MET A 338 5.33 1.80 3.49
C MET A 338 3.81 1.84 3.63
N PRO A 339 3.24 2.83 4.35
CA PRO A 339 1.80 2.90 4.54
C PRO A 339 1.07 3.32 3.27
N LEU A 340 -0.03 2.64 2.98
CA LEU A 340 -1.02 3.01 1.97
C LEU A 340 -2.20 3.72 2.64
N VAL A 341 -2.64 4.81 2.03
CA VAL A 341 -3.95 5.43 2.27
C VAL A 341 -4.81 5.25 1.01
N TYR A 342 -5.95 4.61 1.13
CA TYR A 342 -6.91 4.49 0.03
C TYR A 342 -7.82 5.72 -0.04
N SER A 343 -8.14 6.17 -1.25
CA SER A 343 -9.03 7.31 -1.50
C SER A 343 -10.32 7.22 -0.68
N GLY A 344 -10.59 8.26 0.11
CA GLY A 344 -11.78 8.33 0.97
C GLY A 344 -11.52 8.00 2.44
N GLN A 345 -10.43 7.33 2.80
CA GLN A 345 -10.10 7.08 4.21
C GLN A 345 -9.94 8.38 5.00
N GLU A 346 -9.34 9.40 4.40
CA GLU A 346 -9.17 10.72 5.01
C GLU A 346 -10.47 11.50 5.19
N SER A 347 -11.52 11.13 4.46
CA SER A 347 -12.88 11.68 4.67
C SER A 347 -13.68 10.87 5.69
N GLY A 348 -13.21 9.67 6.06
CA GLY A 348 -13.97 8.72 6.87
C GLY A 348 -15.10 8.07 6.07
N LEU A 349 -14.82 7.66 4.85
CA LEU A 349 -15.79 7.03 3.94
C LEU A 349 -16.51 5.86 4.60
N HIS A 350 -17.84 5.99 4.76
CA HIS A 350 -18.73 4.97 5.32
C HIS A 350 -19.51 4.22 4.23
N LYS A 351 -18.90 4.01 3.08
CA LYS A 351 -19.56 3.45 1.91
C LYS A 351 -18.68 2.38 1.26
N GLN A 352 -19.30 1.25 0.92
CA GLN A 352 -18.73 0.26 0.01
C GLN A 352 -18.97 0.72 -1.42
N LEU A 353 -17.90 1.08 -2.13
CA LEU A 353 -17.99 1.59 -3.49
C LEU A 353 -18.28 0.46 -4.48
N GLN A 354 -19.19 0.70 -5.42
CA GLN A 354 -19.54 -0.27 -6.45
C GLN A 354 -18.44 -0.38 -7.50
N PHE A 355 -17.83 -1.55 -7.60
CA PHE A 355 -16.63 -1.77 -8.43
C PHE A 355 -16.89 -1.56 -9.93
N PHE A 356 -18.02 -2.01 -10.44
CA PHE A 356 -18.35 -1.99 -11.89
C PHE A 356 -19.14 -0.75 -12.32
N GLU A 357 -19.44 0.14 -11.39
CA GLU A 357 -20.31 1.29 -11.62
C GLU A 357 -19.60 2.58 -11.24
N LYS A 358 -20.18 3.73 -11.59
CA LYS A 358 -19.76 5.02 -11.05
C LYS A 358 -20.46 5.25 -9.73
N ASP A 359 -19.69 5.34 -8.67
CA ASP A 359 -20.16 5.47 -7.30
C ASP A 359 -19.23 6.41 -6.51
N PRO A 360 -19.36 7.74 -6.70
CA PRO A 360 -18.39 8.70 -6.20
C PRO A 360 -18.21 8.65 -4.69
N ILE A 361 -16.96 8.89 -4.26
CA ILE A 361 -16.61 9.04 -2.85
C ILE A 361 -17.36 10.26 -2.28
N ASP A 362 -17.97 10.06 -1.12
CA ASP A 362 -18.47 11.15 -0.30
C ASP A 362 -17.32 11.71 0.55
N TRP A 363 -16.83 12.88 0.19
CA TRP A 363 -15.69 13.49 0.86
C TRP A 363 -16.05 14.15 2.19
N GLY A 364 -17.31 14.53 2.41
CA GLY A 364 -17.74 15.21 3.63
C GLY A 364 -16.84 16.39 4.00
N ASP A 365 -16.45 16.45 5.28
CA ASP A 365 -15.60 17.48 5.86
C ASP A 365 -14.13 17.05 6.08
N PHE A 366 -13.70 15.95 5.47
CA PHE A 366 -12.35 15.39 5.61
C PHE A 366 -11.94 15.10 7.07
N GLN A 367 -12.83 14.51 7.85
CA GLN A 367 -12.71 14.35 9.30
C GLN A 367 -11.44 13.61 9.78
N HIS A 368 -10.76 12.86 8.91
CA HIS A 368 -9.51 12.15 9.22
C HIS A 368 -8.29 12.72 8.50
N ALA A 369 -8.43 13.79 7.68
CA ALA A 369 -7.30 14.33 6.92
C ALA A 369 -6.16 14.84 7.81
N ALA A 370 -6.47 15.53 8.92
CA ALA A 370 -5.46 15.98 9.86
C ALA A 370 -4.72 14.80 10.54
N PHE A 371 -5.46 13.74 10.90
CA PHE A 371 -4.90 12.54 11.47
C PHE A 371 -3.91 11.86 10.51
N TYR A 372 -4.29 11.66 9.26
CA TYR A 372 -3.37 11.09 8.25
C TYR A 372 -2.20 12.03 7.96
N ALA A 373 -2.44 13.33 7.88
CA ALA A 373 -1.35 14.29 7.67
C ALA A 373 -0.28 14.22 8.77
N ASP A 374 -0.66 14.06 10.03
CA ASP A 374 0.27 13.92 11.14
C ASP A 374 1.06 12.61 11.04
N LEU A 375 0.41 11.49 10.72
CA LEU A 375 1.07 10.20 10.53
C LEU A 375 2.05 10.21 9.35
N LEU A 376 1.62 10.68 8.18
CA LEU A 376 2.45 10.68 6.97
C LEU A 376 3.64 11.64 7.11
N LYS A 377 3.46 12.81 7.74
CA LYS A 377 4.55 13.73 8.04
C LYS A 377 5.54 13.15 9.03
N LEU A 378 5.06 12.48 10.09
CA LEU A 378 5.94 11.81 11.04
C LEU A 378 6.74 10.71 10.33
N LYS A 379 6.09 9.89 9.52
CA LYS A 379 6.72 8.83 8.71
C LYS A 379 7.83 9.40 7.81
N LYS A 380 7.55 10.47 7.09
CA LYS A 380 8.48 11.12 6.17
C LYS A 380 9.68 11.75 6.87
N MET A 381 9.46 12.41 8.01
CA MET A 381 10.50 13.23 8.67
C MET A 381 11.38 12.44 9.65
N HIS A 382 10.95 11.28 10.11
CA HIS A 382 11.65 10.59 11.18
C HIS A 382 12.53 9.43 10.64
N PRO A 383 13.86 9.46 10.87
CA PRO A 383 14.77 8.45 10.30
C PRO A 383 14.46 7.03 10.74
N ALA A 384 13.99 6.82 11.99
CA ALA A 384 13.61 5.49 12.46
C ALA A 384 12.42 4.88 11.68
N LEU A 385 11.61 5.70 11.03
CA LEU A 385 10.41 5.25 10.29
C LEU A 385 10.66 5.05 8.79
N ARG A 386 11.89 5.24 8.29
CA ARG A 386 12.22 4.99 6.89
C ARG A 386 11.86 3.57 6.46
N ASN A 387 11.64 3.38 5.17
CA ASN A 387 11.33 2.10 4.56
C ASN A 387 12.58 1.23 4.43
N GLY A 388 12.40 -0.09 4.42
CA GLY A 388 13.48 -1.06 4.25
C GLY A 388 14.55 -0.97 5.35
N ALA A 389 15.78 -1.32 5.00
CA ALA A 389 16.93 -1.37 5.93
C ALA A 389 17.37 0.00 6.47
N GLU A 390 16.92 1.09 5.88
CA GLU A 390 17.23 2.44 6.38
C GLU A 390 16.42 2.83 7.60
N GLY A 391 15.29 2.18 7.85
CA GLY A 391 14.49 2.39 9.06
C GLY A 391 15.13 1.77 10.29
N GLY A 392 14.64 2.15 11.47
CA GLY A 392 15.01 1.51 12.74
C GLY A 392 14.31 0.15 12.89
N PRO A 393 14.96 -0.82 13.52
CA PRO A 393 14.29 -2.07 13.90
C PRO A 393 13.14 -1.79 14.88
N VAL A 394 12.32 -2.80 15.09
CA VAL A 394 11.25 -2.76 16.09
C VAL A 394 11.76 -3.39 17.39
N ASP A 395 11.77 -2.61 18.47
CA ASP A 395 11.95 -3.11 19.81
C ASP A 395 10.58 -3.18 20.49
N ILE A 396 10.11 -4.38 20.78
CA ILE A 396 8.83 -4.59 21.47
C ILE A 396 9.06 -4.42 22.97
N VAL A 397 8.29 -3.53 23.59
CA VAL A 397 8.29 -3.35 25.04
C VAL A 397 7.21 -4.24 25.65
N ASP A 398 7.64 -5.24 26.42
CA ASP A 398 6.73 -6.15 27.10
C ASP A 398 6.09 -5.45 28.32
N LEU A 399 4.76 -5.39 28.31
CA LEU A 399 3.99 -4.78 29.40
C LEU A 399 3.22 -5.80 30.24
N ASP A 400 3.38 -7.11 29.94
CA ASP A 400 2.59 -8.19 30.55
C ASP A 400 1.05 -7.93 30.46
N ASN A 401 0.66 -7.17 29.43
CA ASN A 401 -0.73 -6.77 29.18
C ASN A 401 -1.10 -7.02 27.72
N PRO A 402 -1.86 -8.08 27.42
CA PRO A 402 -2.23 -8.41 26.03
C PRO A 402 -3.16 -7.38 25.39
N GLY A 403 -3.81 -6.52 26.16
CA GLY A 403 -4.64 -5.44 25.64
C GLY A 403 -3.87 -4.21 25.18
N VAL A 404 -2.54 -4.16 25.37
CA VAL A 404 -1.72 -3.02 25.00
C VAL A 404 -0.52 -3.49 24.20
N PHE A 405 -0.28 -2.84 23.06
CA PHE A 405 0.92 -3.04 22.28
C PHE A 405 1.82 -1.81 22.38
N ARG A 406 3.06 -1.99 22.85
CA ARG A 406 4.06 -0.94 22.92
C ARG A 406 5.29 -1.37 22.16
N PHE A 407 5.76 -0.51 21.25
CA PHE A 407 7.00 -0.72 20.51
C PHE A 407 7.77 0.58 20.37
N GLN A 408 9.06 0.45 20.09
CA GLN A 408 9.95 1.56 19.78
C GLN A 408 10.73 1.25 18.51
N ARG A 409 10.96 2.27 17.71
CA ARG A 409 11.89 2.23 16.59
C ARG A 409 12.94 3.33 16.80
N GLN A 410 14.20 3.00 16.57
CA GLN A 410 15.30 3.95 16.79
C GLN A 410 16.27 3.93 15.61
N ARG A 411 16.71 5.11 15.19
CA ARG A 411 17.74 5.30 14.17
C ARG A 411 18.44 6.65 14.40
N ASP A 412 19.79 6.68 14.22
CA ASP A 412 20.60 7.90 14.27
C ASP A 412 20.40 8.70 15.58
N GLY A 413 20.27 8.01 16.71
CA GLY A 413 20.04 8.62 18.02
C GLY A 413 18.65 9.23 18.23
N ARG A 414 17.72 9.05 17.27
CA ARG A 414 16.33 9.50 17.35
C ARG A 414 15.40 8.31 17.48
N SER A 415 14.35 8.43 18.27
CA SER A 415 13.41 7.34 18.48
C SER A 415 11.94 7.76 18.36
N VAL A 416 11.11 6.80 17.95
CA VAL A 416 9.65 6.87 18.02
C VAL A 416 9.17 5.69 18.85
N ARG A 417 8.52 5.98 19.97
CA ARG A 417 7.83 4.98 20.80
C ARG A 417 6.33 5.13 20.61
N VAL A 418 5.68 4.02 20.38
CA VAL A 418 4.23 3.95 20.15
C VAL A 418 3.62 3.02 21.18
N THR A 419 2.57 3.48 21.86
CA THR A 419 1.76 2.67 22.78
C THR A 419 0.33 2.71 22.28
N VAL A 420 -0.31 1.56 22.08
CA VAL A 420 -1.67 1.46 21.55
C VAL A 420 -2.51 0.57 22.46
N ASN A 421 -3.65 1.06 22.88
CA ASN A 421 -4.70 0.25 23.50
C ASN A 421 -5.45 -0.49 22.38
N LEU A 422 -5.38 -1.82 22.40
CA LEU A 422 -5.97 -2.71 21.40
C LEU A 422 -7.36 -3.22 21.83
N THR A 423 -8.01 -2.53 22.79
CA THR A 423 -9.28 -3.01 23.39
C THR A 423 -10.31 -1.90 23.51
N PRO A 424 -11.60 -2.25 23.59
CA PRO A 424 -12.67 -1.29 23.88
C PRO A 424 -12.78 -0.90 25.36
N GLN A 425 -11.79 -1.25 26.20
CA GLN A 425 -11.74 -0.89 27.62
C GLN A 425 -10.55 0.02 27.89
N THR A 426 -10.67 0.89 28.91
CA THR A 426 -9.54 1.66 29.40
C THR A 426 -8.47 0.72 29.97
N GLN A 427 -7.22 0.91 29.54
CA GLN A 427 -6.09 0.18 30.07
C GLN A 427 -5.30 1.05 31.06
N MET A 428 -5.02 0.48 32.23
CA MET A 428 -4.26 1.16 33.28
C MET A 428 -2.76 0.86 33.08
N LEU A 429 -2.02 1.88 32.72
CA LEU A 429 -0.56 1.91 32.62
C LEU A 429 -0.03 2.95 33.63
N GLU A 430 1.13 3.56 33.34
CA GLU A 430 1.62 4.72 34.09
C GLU A 430 0.60 5.88 34.03
N VAL A 431 -0.11 6.00 32.90
CA VAL A 431 -1.26 6.86 32.70
C VAL A 431 -2.38 6.01 32.05
N ALA A 432 -3.62 6.28 32.45
CA ALA A 432 -4.77 5.59 31.88
C ALA A 432 -4.88 5.85 30.37
N LEU A 433 -4.93 4.78 29.57
CA LEU A 433 -5.07 4.84 28.13
C LEU A 433 -6.53 4.45 27.75
N ALA A 434 -7.28 5.41 27.25
CA ALA A 434 -8.69 5.22 26.89
C ALA A 434 -8.89 4.11 25.83
N PRO A 435 -10.10 3.57 25.63
CA PRO A 435 -10.40 2.59 24.60
C PRO A 435 -9.87 3.01 23.24
N TRP A 436 -9.14 2.12 22.56
CA TRP A 436 -8.55 2.32 21.23
C TRP A 436 -7.66 3.58 21.10
N ALA A 437 -7.25 4.14 22.24
CA ALA A 437 -6.35 5.28 22.23
C ALA A 437 -4.89 4.85 21.96
N TYR A 438 -4.09 5.82 21.54
CA TYR A 438 -2.66 5.63 21.32
C TYR A 438 -1.89 6.85 21.80
N GLU A 439 -0.62 6.60 22.11
CA GLU A 439 0.39 7.61 22.44
C GLU A 439 1.59 7.44 21.52
N ILE A 440 2.11 8.54 20.99
CA ILE A 440 3.32 8.57 20.16
C ILE A 440 4.30 9.55 20.80
N VAL A 441 5.46 9.04 21.24
CA VAL A 441 6.54 9.83 21.82
C VAL A 441 7.72 9.85 20.87
N VAL A 442 8.14 11.06 20.48
CA VAL A 442 9.25 11.32 19.54
C VAL A 442 10.39 11.98 20.28
N THR A 443 11.60 11.43 20.15
CA THR A 443 12.82 11.96 20.80
C THR A 443 13.96 12.11 19.80
#